data_9c314b14d8ea18fea1201f627a66d3c5
#
_entry.id   9c314b14d8ea18fea1201f627a66d3c5
#
_cell.length_a   1.000
_cell.length_b   1.000
_cell.length_c   1.000
_cell.angle_alpha   90.00
_cell.angle_beta   90.00
_cell.angle_gamma   90.00
#
_symmetry.space_group_name_H-M   'P 1'
#
loop_
_entity.id
_entity.type
_entity.pdbx_description
1 polymer ?
#
loop_
_entity_poly.entity_id
_entity_poly.type
_entity_poly.pdbx_seq_one_letter_code
_entity_poly.pdbx_strand_id
1 'polypeptide(L)'
;KQRKHVLANLDKLVVKPTNESGGYGILMGPQASKAERDKCAEAICANPREWIAQPMLNLSTVPTLVGDELQPRHVDLRPFVLCGKEIYVMPGGLTRVALREGSMIVNSSQGGGSKDTWILRNGHSAPEPHILQAAREKTDA
;
A
#
# COMPACT_ATOMS: atom_id res chain seq x y z
N LYS A 1 13.05 13.51 -19.90
CA LYS A 1 12.01 12.74 -20.63
C LYS A 1 10.85 12.38 -19.70
N GLN A 2 11.13 11.79 -18.50
CA GLN A 2 10.11 11.36 -17.51
C GLN A 2 9.27 12.54 -16.99
N ARG A 3 9.88 13.68 -16.60
CA ARG A 3 9.16 14.87 -16.12
C ARG A 3 8.10 15.36 -17.12
N LYS A 4 8.44 15.43 -18.42
CA LYS A 4 7.48 15.85 -19.45
C LYS A 4 6.28 14.89 -19.53
N HIS A 5 6.53 13.59 -19.40
CA HIS A 5 5.48 12.58 -19.39
C HIS A 5 4.54 12.75 -18.19
N VAL A 6 5.10 12.94 -16.98
CA VAL A 6 4.31 13.12 -15.76
C VAL A 6 3.43 14.37 -15.86
N LEU A 7 4.00 15.52 -16.25
CA LEU A 7 3.28 16.78 -16.38
C LEU A 7 2.13 16.70 -17.40
N ALA A 8 2.32 15.94 -18.49
CA ALA A 8 1.29 15.76 -19.52
C ALA A 8 0.18 14.76 -19.13
N ASN A 9 0.34 13.98 -18.04
CA ASN A 9 -0.59 12.92 -17.64
C ASN A 9 -0.96 12.98 -16.14
N LEU A 10 -0.88 14.15 -15.52
CA LEU A 10 -1.20 14.31 -14.09
C LEU A 10 -2.62 13.87 -13.75
N ASP A 11 -3.55 13.95 -14.68
CA ASP A 11 -4.93 13.51 -14.55
C ASP A 11 -5.11 11.99 -14.45
N LYS A 12 -4.05 11.22 -14.79
CA LYS A 12 -4.07 9.73 -14.82
C LYS A 12 -3.12 9.11 -13.79
N LEU A 13 -2.29 9.91 -13.15
CA LEU A 13 -1.22 9.45 -12.30
C LEU A 13 -1.50 9.74 -10.82
N VAL A 14 -0.92 8.91 -9.97
CA VAL A 14 -0.73 9.21 -8.56
C VAL A 14 0.68 9.76 -8.41
N VAL A 15 0.80 10.96 -7.85
CA VAL A 15 2.08 11.63 -7.61
C VAL A 15 2.32 11.73 -6.11
N LYS A 16 3.52 11.39 -5.68
CA LYS A 16 3.90 11.31 -4.26
C LYS A 16 5.21 12.05 -4.01
N PRO A 17 5.34 12.82 -2.92
CA PRO A 17 6.63 13.29 -2.47
C PRO A 17 7.49 12.11 -1.97
N THR A 18 8.81 12.20 -2.16
CA THR A 18 9.75 11.12 -1.78
C THR A 18 10.12 11.15 -0.31
N ASN A 19 9.97 12.27 0.36
CA ASN A 19 10.36 12.54 1.74
C ASN A 19 9.18 12.61 2.72
N GLU A 20 7.97 12.26 2.28
CA GLU A 20 6.77 12.25 3.10
C GLU A 20 6.29 10.82 3.40
N SER A 21 5.51 10.69 4.45
CA SER A 21 4.90 9.43 4.89
C SER A 21 3.43 9.61 5.26
N GLY A 22 2.73 8.52 5.58
CA GLY A 22 1.34 8.59 6.06
C GLY A 22 0.30 8.99 5.01
N GLY A 23 0.68 9.10 3.73
CA GLY A 23 -0.23 9.51 2.65
C GLY A 23 -0.37 11.03 2.50
N TYR A 24 0.43 11.82 3.20
CA TYR A 24 0.44 13.27 3.05
C TYR A 24 1.09 13.70 1.74
N GLY A 25 0.57 14.79 1.16
CA GLY A 25 1.09 15.35 -0.09
C GLY A 25 0.86 14.52 -1.35
N ILE A 26 0.10 13.42 -1.27
CA ILE A 26 -0.22 12.58 -2.43
C ILE A 26 -1.27 13.28 -3.29
N LEU A 27 -0.97 13.44 -4.58
CA LEU A 27 -1.96 13.81 -5.59
C LEU A 27 -2.55 12.55 -6.21
N MET A 28 -3.86 12.36 -6.05
CA MET A 28 -4.63 11.34 -6.77
C MET A 28 -5.19 11.97 -8.05
N GLY A 29 -4.40 11.99 -9.12
CA GLY A 29 -4.69 12.75 -10.34
C GLY A 29 -6.10 12.60 -10.92
N PRO A 30 -6.66 11.36 -11.01
CA PRO A 30 -8.03 11.15 -11.49
C PRO A 30 -9.11 11.78 -10.62
N GLN A 31 -8.84 12.00 -9.34
CA GLN A 31 -9.78 12.56 -8.36
C GLN A 31 -9.49 14.04 -8.04
N ALA A 32 -8.33 14.54 -8.47
CA ALA A 32 -7.89 15.88 -8.16
C ALA A 32 -8.54 16.93 -9.06
N SER A 33 -8.82 18.10 -8.50
CA SER A 33 -9.23 19.28 -9.24
C SER A 33 -8.11 19.79 -10.16
N LYS A 34 -8.48 20.63 -11.12
CA LYS A 34 -7.47 21.27 -11.97
C LYS A 34 -6.48 22.10 -11.16
N ALA A 35 -6.96 22.84 -10.17
CA ALA A 35 -6.11 23.69 -9.33
C ALA A 35 -5.07 22.87 -8.53
N GLU A 36 -5.46 21.69 -8.00
CA GLU A 36 -4.53 20.81 -7.31
C GLU A 36 -3.49 20.23 -8.26
N ARG A 37 -3.88 19.85 -9.48
CA ARG A 37 -2.93 19.37 -10.51
C ARG A 37 -1.96 20.47 -10.94
N ASP A 38 -2.44 21.70 -11.14
CA ASP A 38 -1.61 22.85 -11.52
C ASP A 38 -0.58 23.15 -10.42
N LYS A 39 -1.01 23.17 -9.14
CA LYS A 39 -0.11 23.33 -7.98
C LYS A 39 0.94 22.22 -7.91
N CYS A 40 0.54 20.97 -8.14
CA CYS A 40 1.47 19.84 -8.17
C CYS A 40 2.46 19.96 -9.33
N ALA A 41 2.01 20.41 -10.50
CA ALA A 41 2.88 20.65 -11.65
C ALA A 41 3.95 21.70 -11.36
N GLU A 42 3.60 22.79 -10.70
CA GLU A 42 4.55 23.82 -10.25
C GLU A 42 5.59 23.26 -9.29
N ALA A 43 5.15 22.45 -8.29
CA ALA A 43 6.04 21.81 -7.33
C ALA A 43 7.01 20.83 -7.99
N ILE A 44 6.53 20.01 -8.94
CA ILE A 44 7.38 19.11 -9.74
C ILE A 44 8.40 19.88 -10.58
N CYS A 45 8.00 21.03 -11.12
CA CYS A 45 8.90 21.87 -11.91
C CYS A 45 10.00 22.49 -11.05
N ALA A 46 9.66 22.92 -9.83
CA ALA A 46 10.60 23.49 -8.88
C ALA A 46 11.62 22.45 -8.39
N ASN A 47 11.17 21.28 -7.93
CA ASN A 47 12.03 20.24 -7.34
C ASN A 47 11.70 18.85 -7.89
N PRO A 48 12.08 18.53 -9.13
CA PRO A 48 11.64 17.28 -9.79
C PRO A 48 12.17 16.00 -9.16
N ARG A 49 13.22 16.05 -8.34
CA ARG A 49 13.78 14.87 -7.65
C ARG A 49 13.03 14.51 -6.37
N GLU A 50 12.20 15.39 -5.88
CA GLU A 50 11.40 15.17 -4.67
C GLU A 50 10.06 14.46 -4.96
N TRP A 51 9.82 14.08 -6.20
CA TRP A 51 8.55 13.51 -6.63
C TRP A 51 8.72 12.21 -7.38
N ILE A 52 7.84 11.27 -7.08
CA ILE A 52 7.64 10.04 -7.86
C ILE A 52 6.21 10.00 -8.38
N ALA A 53 6.02 9.38 -9.53
CA ALA A 53 4.73 9.20 -10.15
C ALA A 53 4.53 7.75 -10.55
N GLN A 54 3.31 7.25 -10.39
CA GLN A 54 2.92 5.90 -10.78
C GLN A 54 1.51 5.92 -11.39
N PRO A 55 1.14 4.95 -12.24
CA PRO A 55 -0.24 4.74 -12.62
C PRO A 55 -1.11 4.50 -11.37
N MET A 56 -2.36 4.96 -11.40
CA MET A 56 -3.31 4.64 -10.36
C MET A 56 -3.66 3.15 -10.42
N LEU A 57 -3.53 2.47 -9.29
CA LEU A 57 -3.97 1.08 -9.12
C LEU A 57 -5.30 1.08 -8.37
N ASN A 58 -6.28 0.37 -8.89
CA ASN A 58 -7.54 0.15 -8.19
C ASN A 58 -7.33 -0.97 -7.16
N LEU A 59 -7.39 -0.61 -5.89
CA LEU A 59 -7.36 -1.59 -4.81
C LEU A 59 -8.63 -2.44 -4.82
N SER A 60 -8.49 -3.71 -4.44
CA SER A 60 -9.63 -4.59 -4.19
C SER A 60 -10.51 -4.06 -3.07
N THR A 61 -11.78 -4.43 -3.09
CA THR A 61 -12.71 -4.14 -2.00
C THR A 61 -13.10 -5.42 -1.28
N VAL A 62 -13.37 -5.29 0.03
CA VAL A 62 -13.94 -6.38 0.84
C VAL A 62 -15.12 -5.85 1.66
N PRO A 63 -16.10 -6.72 2.01
CA PRO A 63 -17.16 -6.37 2.93
C PRO A 63 -16.58 -5.89 4.26
N THR A 64 -17.01 -4.72 4.72
CA THR A 64 -16.54 -4.08 5.95
C THR A 64 -17.75 -3.57 6.71
N LEU A 65 -17.83 -3.89 8.00
CA LEU A 65 -18.90 -3.40 8.86
C LEU A 65 -18.72 -1.90 9.08
N VAL A 66 -19.73 -1.13 8.73
CA VAL A 66 -19.80 0.32 8.89
C VAL A 66 -21.14 0.66 9.54
N GLY A 67 -21.12 1.01 10.81
CA GLY A 67 -22.35 1.00 11.62
C GLY A 67 -22.90 -0.43 11.71
N ASP A 68 -24.14 -0.63 11.30
CA ASP A 68 -24.83 -1.92 11.32
C ASP A 68 -24.91 -2.59 9.92
N GLU A 69 -24.21 -2.06 8.91
CA GLU A 69 -24.26 -2.54 7.55
C GLU A 69 -22.90 -2.98 7.02
N LEU A 70 -22.93 -3.99 6.12
CA LEU A 70 -21.75 -4.39 5.37
C LEU A 70 -21.62 -3.55 4.09
N GLN A 71 -20.55 -2.78 4.00
CA GLN A 71 -20.27 -1.93 2.85
C GLN A 71 -18.92 -2.27 2.24
N PRO A 72 -18.72 -2.15 0.91
CA PRO A 72 -17.44 -2.38 0.29
C PRO A 72 -16.43 -1.28 0.71
N ARG A 73 -15.23 -1.70 1.10
CA ARG A 73 -14.12 -0.79 1.40
C ARG A 73 -12.84 -1.32 0.76
N HIS A 74 -12.05 -0.41 0.24
CA HIS A 74 -10.75 -0.74 -0.34
C HIS A 74 -9.77 -1.23 0.72
N VAL A 75 -8.97 -2.25 0.33
CA VAL A 75 -7.97 -2.87 1.19
C VAL A 75 -6.63 -3.02 0.48
N ASP A 76 -5.55 -3.08 1.26
CA ASP A 76 -4.25 -3.57 0.83
C ASP A 76 -3.75 -4.67 1.77
N LEU A 77 -3.05 -5.67 1.23
CA LEU A 77 -2.33 -6.68 1.99
C LEU A 77 -0.85 -6.29 2.06
N ARG A 78 -0.31 -6.31 3.26
CA ARG A 78 1.11 -6.07 3.55
C ARG A 78 1.75 -7.32 4.10
N PRO A 79 2.32 -8.18 3.25
CA PRO A 79 3.02 -9.38 3.67
C PRO A 79 4.36 -9.01 4.31
N PHE A 80 4.83 -9.85 5.22
CA PHE A 80 6.18 -9.75 5.77
C PHE A 80 7.11 -10.68 5.00
N VAL A 81 8.16 -10.11 4.41
CA VAL A 81 9.12 -10.82 3.58
C VAL A 81 10.52 -10.62 4.13
N LEU A 82 11.21 -11.72 4.43
CA LEU A 82 12.61 -11.70 4.80
C LEU A 82 13.44 -12.06 3.58
N CYS A 83 14.37 -11.19 3.21
CA CYS A 83 15.29 -11.40 2.11
C CYS A 83 16.70 -11.63 2.66
N GLY A 84 17.23 -12.85 2.48
CA GLY A 84 18.59 -13.26 2.84
C GLY A 84 19.17 -14.10 1.71
N LYS A 85 19.88 -15.17 2.05
CA LYS A 85 20.29 -16.19 1.07
C LYS A 85 19.06 -16.85 0.42
N GLU A 86 17.99 -16.97 1.19
CA GLU A 86 16.69 -17.44 0.75
C GLU A 86 15.62 -16.39 1.03
N ILE A 87 14.56 -16.38 0.25
CA ILE A 87 13.41 -15.50 0.47
C ILE A 87 12.39 -16.27 1.28
N TYR A 88 12.03 -15.73 2.45
CA TYR A 88 10.99 -16.28 3.30
C TYR A 88 9.81 -15.30 3.39
N VAL A 89 8.63 -15.78 3.05
CA VAL A 89 7.37 -15.04 3.23
C VAL A 89 6.66 -15.60 4.44
N MET A 90 6.48 -14.77 5.47
CA MET A 90 5.74 -15.17 6.68
C MET A 90 4.29 -15.54 6.31
N PRO A 91 3.75 -16.65 6.84
CA PRO A 91 2.36 -17.02 6.63
C PRO A 91 1.44 -16.13 7.47
N GLY A 92 1.30 -14.87 7.07
CA GLY A 92 0.54 -13.83 7.72
C GLY A 92 0.84 -12.48 7.10
N GLY A 93 0.14 -11.46 7.55
CA GLY A 93 0.33 -10.09 7.06
C GLY A 93 -0.59 -9.12 7.76
N LEU A 94 -0.41 -7.86 7.46
CA LEU A 94 -1.31 -6.80 7.87
C LEU A 94 -2.23 -6.44 6.70
N THR A 95 -3.53 -6.54 6.90
CA THR A 95 -4.52 -5.98 5.97
C THR A 95 -4.96 -4.62 6.48
N ARG A 96 -4.76 -3.60 5.66
CA ARG A 96 -5.26 -2.24 5.90
C ARG A 96 -6.56 -2.03 5.14
N VAL A 97 -7.46 -1.23 5.70
CA VAL A 97 -8.76 -0.90 5.10
C VAL A 97 -8.99 0.61 5.11
N ALA A 98 -9.48 1.15 3.98
CA ALA A 98 -9.93 2.52 3.89
C ALA A 98 -11.36 2.62 4.44
N LEU A 99 -11.55 3.15 5.64
CA LEU A 99 -12.87 3.23 6.27
C LEU A 99 -13.78 4.27 5.60
N ARG A 100 -13.19 5.32 5.01
CA ARG A 100 -13.93 6.32 4.25
C ARG A 100 -14.35 5.75 2.90
N GLU A 101 -15.62 5.91 2.55
CA GLU A 101 -16.18 5.45 1.27
C GLU A 101 -15.43 6.05 0.07
N GLY A 102 -15.13 5.20 -0.91
CA GLY A 102 -14.41 5.57 -2.13
C GLY A 102 -12.93 5.95 -1.95
N SER A 103 -12.43 5.99 -0.71
CA SER A 103 -11.03 6.31 -0.46
C SER A 103 -10.12 5.15 -0.88
N MET A 104 -9.01 5.49 -1.56
CA MET A 104 -7.91 4.58 -1.89
C MET A 104 -6.77 4.69 -0.86
N ILE A 105 -6.90 5.55 0.14
CA ILE A 105 -5.88 5.77 1.18
C ILE A 105 -6.24 4.93 2.39
N VAL A 106 -5.45 3.90 2.64
CA VAL A 106 -5.67 2.90 3.71
C VAL A 106 -4.87 3.19 4.99
N ASN A 107 -4.12 4.29 5.04
CA ASN A 107 -3.31 4.65 6.20
C ASN A 107 -4.16 5.04 7.41
N SER A 108 -3.79 4.55 8.60
CA SER A 108 -4.47 4.87 9.86
C SER A 108 -4.46 6.36 10.18
N SER A 109 -3.38 7.09 9.83
CA SER A 109 -3.28 8.55 9.97
C SER A 109 -4.28 9.33 9.12
N GLN A 110 -4.87 8.70 8.11
CA GLN A 110 -5.86 9.26 7.19
C GLN A 110 -7.25 8.63 7.38
N GLY A 111 -7.53 8.09 8.57
CA GLY A 111 -8.80 7.46 8.88
C GLY A 111 -8.95 6.03 8.34
N GLY A 112 -7.85 5.37 8.04
CA GLY A 112 -7.84 3.94 7.71
C GLY A 112 -7.84 3.06 8.97
N GLY A 113 -8.21 1.81 8.81
CA GLY A 113 -8.21 0.78 9.85
C GLY A 113 -7.42 -0.46 9.46
N SER A 114 -7.54 -1.49 10.27
CA SER A 114 -6.97 -2.81 10.03
C SER A 114 -8.07 -3.87 10.02
N LYS A 115 -7.83 -4.96 9.30
CA LYS A 115 -8.65 -6.18 9.32
C LYS A 115 -7.75 -7.36 9.64
N ASP A 116 -8.32 -8.39 10.27
CA ASP A 116 -7.62 -9.64 10.47
C ASP A 116 -7.28 -10.28 9.12
N THR A 117 -6.08 -10.84 9.05
CA THR A 117 -5.60 -11.56 7.87
C THR A 117 -5.50 -13.04 8.20
N TRP A 118 -6.37 -13.83 7.61
CA TRP A 118 -6.39 -15.28 7.80
C TRP A 118 -5.73 -15.95 6.61
N ILE A 119 -4.69 -16.73 6.88
CA ILE A 119 -4.02 -17.53 5.88
C ILE A 119 -4.60 -18.94 5.94
N LEU A 120 -5.28 -19.34 4.87
CA LEU A 120 -5.86 -20.67 4.76
C LEU A 120 -4.74 -21.69 4.50
N ARG A 121 -4.76 -22.79 5.24
CA ARG A 121 -3.89 -23.92 5.01
C ARG A 121 -4.52 -24.81 3.92
N ASN A 122 -3.95 -24.82 2.75
CA ASN A 122 -4.31 -25.80 1.73
C ASN A 122 -3.72 -27.15 2.17
N GLY A 123 -4.51 -28.07 2.68
CA GLY A 123 -4.30 -29.51 3.00
C GLY A 123 -2.90 -30.15 3.04
N HIS A 124 -1.87 -29.44 2.65
CA HIS A 124 -0.47 -29.83 2.74
C HIS A 124 0.20 -29.11 3.90
N SER A 125 0.89 -29.83 4.75
CA SER A 125 1.76 -29.27 5.78
C SER A 125 2.71 -28.27 5.10
N ALA A 126 2.59 -26.99 5.42
CA ALA A 126 3.62 -26.04 5.02
C ALA A 126 4.95 -26.55 5.61
N PRO A 127 6.04 -26.61 4.85
CA PRO A 127 7.35 -26.94 5.40
C PRO A 127 7.63 -25.96 6.56
N GLU A 128 8.12 -26.47 7.68
CA GLU A 128 8.55 -25.61 8.77
C GLU A 128 9.54 -24.59 8.22
N PRO A 129 9.41 -23.31 8.59
CA PRO A 129 10.36 -22.30 8.16
C PRO A 129 11.78 -22.72 8.58
N HIS A 130 12.71 -22.82 7.66
CA HIS A 130 14.10 -23.19 7.91
C HIS A 130 14.75 -22.38 9.04
N ILE A 131 14.28 -21.15 9.28
CA ILE A 131 14.73 -20.30 10.40
C ILE A 131 14.40 -20.90 11.76
N LEU A 132 13.25 -21.57 11.92
CA LEU A 132 12.86 -22.22 13.18
C LEU A 132 13.60 -23.53 13.39
N GLN A 133 13.94 -24.25 12.32
CA GLN A 133 14.77 -25.46 12.39
C GLN A 133 16.19 -25.10 12.87
N ALA A 134 16.81 -24.09 12.28
CA ALA A 134 18.14 -23.62 12.67
C ALA A 134 18.20 -23.04 14.10
N ALA A 135 17.08 -22.53 14.63
CA ALA A 135 17.00 -22.06 16.01
C ALA A 135 16.89 -23.21 17.01
N ARG A 136 16.18 -24.30 16.66
CA ARG A 136 16.07 -25.51 17.49
C ARG A 136 17.40 -26.26 17.57
N GLU A 137 18.10 -26.45 16.45
CA GLU A 137 19.40 -27.11 16.41
C GLU A 137 20.47 -26.41 17.27
N LYS A 138 20.34 -25.10 17.51
CA LYS A 138 21.24 -24.33 18.40
C LYS A 138 20.86 -24.41 19.88
N THR A 139 19.66 -24.86 20.20
CA THR A 139 19.17 -24.98 21.60
C THR A 139 19.40 -26.37 22.14
N ASP A 140 19.57 -27.37 21.26
CA ASP A 140 19.77 -28.78 21.60
C ASP A 140 21.28 -29.18 21.55
N ALA A 141 22.19 -28.23 21.31
CA ALA A 141 23.64 -28.40 21.31
C ALA A 141 24.30 -27.66 22.49
#